data_83c4da770a3705a5aca3b9f0588be06b
#
_entry.id   83c4da770a3705a5aca3b9f0588be06b
#
_cell.length_a   1.000
_cell.length_b   1.000
_cell.length_c   1.000
_cell.angle_alpha   90.00
_cell.angle_beta   90.00
_cell.angle_gamma   90.00
#
_symmetry.space_group_name_H-M   'P 1'
#
loop_
_entity.id
_entity.type
_entity.pdbx_description
1 polymer ?
#
loop_
_entity_poly.entity_id
_entity_poly.type
_entity_poly.pdbx_seq_one_letter_code
_entity_poly.pdbx_strand_id
1 'polypeptide(L)'
;MPYSQSSLATRLIAATFITIALLMLNGCAELQRSSGVERLGAPIEGYNHLSSSAINWFRINGSGGSNVNVSTGGGQTCCVVLPVTWQPGLTVVVEWDVA
;
A
#
# COMPACT_ATOMS: atom_id res chain seq x y z
N MET A 1 -53.11 -21.91 22.85
CA MET A 1 -52.54 -20.66 23.32
C MET A 1 -51.61 -20.09 22.26
N PRO A 2 -52.02 -19.06 21.57
CA PRO A 2 -51.20 -18.55 20.47
C PRO A 2 -50.00 -17.70 20.91
N TYR A 3 -49.87 -17.38 22.19
CA TYR A 3 -48.82 -16.48 22.68
C TYR A 3 -47.41 -17.08 22.77
N SER A 4 -47.26 -18.38 22.92
CA SER A 4 -45.97 -19.03 23.05
C SER A 4 -45.26 -19.23 21.71
N GLN A 5 -45.99 -19.34 20.61
CA GLN A 5 -45.39 -19.53 19.29
C GLN A 5 -44.85 -18.24 18.66
N SER A 6 -45.50 -17.11 18.90
CA SER A 6 -45.02 -15.82 18.38
C SER A 6 -43.75 -15.35 19.08
N SER A 7 -43.58 -15.62 20.37
CA SER A 7 -42.37 -15.23 21.10
C SER A 7 -41.12 -16.06 20.70
N LEU A 8 -41.31 -17.35 20.38
CA LEU A 8 -40.23 -18.20 19.89
C LEU A 8 -39.76 -17.81 18.48
N ALA A 9 -40.70 -17.52 17.58
CA ALA A 9 -40.35 -17.04 16.23
C ALA A 9 -39.59 -15.72 16.27
N THR A 10 -39.99 -14.77 17.11
CA THR A 10 -39.30 -13.49 17.28
C THR A 10 -37.91 -13.67 17.87
N ARG A 11 -37.70 -14.56 18.80
CA ARG A 11 -36.38 -14.86 19.39
C ARG A 11 -35.45 -15.53 18.38
N LEU A 12 -35.94 -16.46 17.58
CA LEU A 12 -35.17 -17.11 16.52
C LEU A 12 -34.73 -16.11 15.44
N ILE A 13 -35.57 -15.20 15.01
CA ILE A 13 -35.26 -14.16 14.05
C ILE A 13 -34.20 -13.22 14.61
N ALA A 14 -34.34 -12.77 15.86
CA ALA A 14 -33.33 -11.90 16.50
C ALA A 14 -31.98 -12.59 16.63
N ALA A 15 -31.92 -13.85 17.02
CA ALA A 15 -30.69 -14.64 17.09
C ALA A 15 -30.02 -14.80 15.72
N THR A 16 -30.77 -15.00 14.65
CA THR A 16 -30.27 -15.10 13.27
C THR A 16 -29.65 -13.79 12.80
N PHE A 17 -30.26 -12.64 13.06
CA PHE A 17 -29.72 -11.33 12.73
C PHE A 17 -28.40 -11.03 13.46
N ILE A 18 -28.30 -11.34 14.73
CA ILE A 18 -27.06 -11.16 15.52
C ILE A 18 -25.94 -12.03 14.96
N THR A 19 -26.22 -13.28 14.59
CA THR A 19 -25.22 -14.19 14.01
C THR A 19 -24.70 -13.67 12.66
N ILE A 20 -25.56 -13.18 11.79
CA ILE A 20 -25.16 -12.58 10.50
C ILE A 20 -24.30 -11.33 10.70
N ALA A 21 -24.65 -10.46 11.64
CA ALA A 21 -23.86 -9.26 11.95
C ALA A 21 -22.47 -9.61 12.47
N LEU A 22 -22.32 -10.62 13.32
CA LEU A 22 -21.02 -11.11 13.81
C LEU A 22 -20.16 -11.70 12.69
N LEU A 23 -20.73 -12.43 11.74
CA LEU A 23 -20.03 -12.96 10.58
C LEU A 23 -19.52 -11.84 9.65
N MET A 24 -20.30 -10.78 9.45
CA MET A 24 -19.89 -9.61 8.66
C MET A 24 -18.71 -8.87 9.30
N LEU A 25 -18.68 -8.72 10.62
CA LEU A 25 -17.58 -8.09 11.34
C LEU A 25 -16.27 -8.89 11.22
N ASN A 26 -16.33 -10.20 11.29
CA ASN A 26 -15.18 -11.07 11.10
C ASN A 26 -14.64 -11.01 9.66
N GLY A 27 -15.51 -10.95 8.65
CA GLY A 27 -15.12 -10.80 7.27
C GLY A 27 -14.36 -9.50 6.98
N CYS A 28 -14.78 -8.38 7.56
CA CYS A 28 -14.05 -7.09 7.45
C CYS A 28 -12.67 -7.14 8.09
N ALA A 29 -12.50 -7.80 9.23
CA ALA A 29 -11.22 -7.95 9.90
C ALA A 29 -10.22 -8.80 9.09
N GLU A 30 -10.66 -9.84 8.42
CA GLU A 30 -9.84 -10.67 7.54
C GLU A 30 -9.40 -9.91 6.28
N LEU A 31 -10.28 -9.13 5.67
CA LEU A 31 -9.93 -8.27 4.53
C LEU A 31 -8.86 -7.24 4.88
N GLN A 32 -8.90 -6.66 6.07
CA GLN A 32 -7.87 -5.74 6.54
C GLN A 32 -6.53 -6.43 6.79
N ARG A 33 -6.52 -7.68 7.24
CA ARG A 33 -5.29 -8.47 7.41
C ARG A 33 -4.69 -8.93 6.10
N SER A 34 -5.48 -9.30 5.10
CA SER A 34 -5.00 -9.77 3.81
C SER A 34 -4.45 -8.65 2.92
N SER A 35 -4.88 -7.40 3.11
CA SER A 35 -4.32 -6.23 2.43
C SER A 35 -3.10 -5.63 3.13
N GLY A 36 -2.67 -6.20 4.26
CA GLY A 36 -1.84 -5.56 5.24
C GLY A 36 -0.36 -5.91 5.20
N VAL A 37 0.30 -5.90 4.04
CA VAL A 37 1.74 -5.65 4.05
C VAL A 37 1.92 -4.16 4.34
N GLU A 38 2.40 -3.81 5.52
CA GLU A 38 2.72 -2.43 5.86
C GLU A 38 3.73 -1.88 4.85
N ARG A 39 3.41 -0.73 4.28
CA ARG A 39 4.23 -0.05 3.30
C ARG A 39 4.67 1.30 3.84
N LEU A 40 5.88 1.67 3.49
CA LEU A 40 6.51 2.92 3.88
C LEU A 40 6.83 3.73 2.62
N GLY A 41 6.51 5.01 2.63
CA GLY A 41 6.99 5.94 1.64
C GLY A 41 8.44 6.33 1.97
N ALA A 42 9.37 6.01 1.07
CA ALA A 42 10.77 6.37 1.21
C ALA A 42 11.13 7.51 0.25
N PRO A 43 11.77 8.59 0.72
CA PRO A 43 12.27 9.64 -0.16
C PRO A 43 13.39 9.09 -1.05
N ILE A 44 13.47 9.59 -2.28
CA ILE A 44 14.47 9.20 -3.25
C ILE A 44 15.33 10.41 -3.64
N GLU A 45 16.61 10.18 -3.86
CA GLU A 45 17.56 11.17 -4.28
C GLU A 45 18.48 10.57 -5.35
N GLY A 46 18.71 11.32 -6.42
CA GLY A 46 19.60 10.90 -7.49
C GLY A 46 20.93 11.65 -7.44
N TYR A 47 22.01 10.93 -7.69
CA TYR A 47 23.35 11.47 -7.86
C TYR A 47 23.83 11.14 -9.26
N ASN A 48 24.23 12.16 -10.01
CA ASN A 48 24.77 12.03 -11.36
C ASN A 48 26.28 12.13 -11.32
N HIS A 49 26.96 11.04 -11.65
CA HIS A 49 28.41 10.98 -11.75
C HIS A 49 28.94 11.23 -13.17
N LEU A 50 28.04 11.46 -14.12
CA LEU A 50 28.46 11.85 -15.49
C LEU A 50 28.94 13.27 -15.49
N SER A 51 30.07 13.50 -16.18
CA SER A 51 30.68 14.83 -16.29
C SER A 51 30.18 15.63 -17.50
N SER A 52 29.52 14.99 -18.46
CA SER A 52 29.13 15.58 -19.72
C SER A 52 27.64 15.55 -20.05
N SER A 53 26.85 14.85 -19.28
CA SER A 53 25.42 14.69 -19.53
C SER A 53 24.61 14.79 -18.26
N ALA A 54 23.54 15.56 -18.30
CA ALA A 54 22.56 15.61 -17.23
C ALA A 54 21.58 14.45 -17.32
N ILE A 55 20.99 14.07 -16.22
CA ILE A 55 19.85 13.16 -16.18
C ILE A 55 18.60 14.02 -16.23
N ASN A 56 17.77 13.81 -17.24
CA ASN A 56 16.54 14.58 -17.41
C ASN A 56 15.48 14.20 -16.37
N TRP A 57 15.36 12.91 -16.12
CA TRP A 57 14.46 12.35 -15.12
C TRP A 57 14.90 10.93 -14.75
N PHE A 58 14.47 10.49 -13.59
CA PHE A 58 14.56 9.09 -13.19
C PHE A 58 13.33 8.66 -12.45
N ARG A 59 13.06 7.36 -12.41
CA ARG A 59 11.91 6.76 -11.71
C ARG A 59 12.35 5.50 -11.00
N ILE A 60 11.77 5.28 -9.84
CA ILE A 60 11.92 4.03 -9.09
C ILE A 60 10.51 3.48 -8.87
N ASN A 61 10.21 2.32 -9.45
CA ASN A 61 8.87 1.73 -9.47
C ASN A 61 7.77 2.72 -9.91
N GLY A 62 8.06 3.53 -10.92
CA GLY A 62 7.14 4.55 -11.43
C GLY A 62 7.08 5.85 -10.64
N SER A 63 7.72 5.95 -9.49
CA SER A 63 7.82 7.19 -8.72
C SER A 63 8.98 8.03 -9.23
N GLY A 64 8.68 9.23 -9.72
CA GLY A 64 9.62 10.07 -10.44
C GLY A 64 10.47 10.96 -9.55
N GLY A 65 11.75 11.04 -9.86
CA GLY A 65 12.68 12.07 -9.40
C GLY A 65 12.84 13.19 -10.42
N SER A 66 13.31 14.34 -9.97
CA SER A 66 13.63 15.46 -10.82
C SER A 66 14.94 15.24 -11.60
N ASN A 67 15.22 16.14 -12.53
CA ASN A 67 16.51 16.16 -13.25
C ASN A 67 17.70 16.26 -12.28
N VAL A 68 18.81 15.68 -12.68
CA VAL A 68 20.08 15.75 -11.94
C VAL A 68 21.16 16.31 -12.87
N ASN A 69 21.68 17.45 -12.52
CA ASN A 69 22.74 18.10 -13.29
C ASN A 69 24.02 17.27 -13.25
N VAL A 70 24.94 17.60 -14.18
CA VAL A 70 26.24 16.94 -14.27
C VAL A 70 27.02 17.05 -12.95
N SER A 71 27.60 15.92 -12.52
CA SER A 71 28.44 15.84 -11.32
C SER A 71 27.80 16.38 -10.03
N THR A 72 26.46 16.27 -9.90
CA THR A 72 25.74 16.78 -8.72
C THR A 72 24.71 15.78 -8.20
N GLY A 73 24.24 16.05 -6.99
CA GLY A 73 23.02 15.45 -6.45
C GLY A 73 21.79 16.33 -6.75
N GLY A 74 20.63 15.74 -6.92
CA GLY A 74 19.38 16.40 -7.36
C GLY A 74 18.34 16.52 -6.29
N GLY A 75 18.59 16.79 -5.05
CA GLY A 75 17.57 16.95 -4.01
C GLY A 75 16.63 15.75 -3.84
N GLN A 76 15.89 15.77 -2.77
CA GLN A 76 14.97 14.67 -2.43
C GLN A 76 13.61 14.84 -3.10
N THR A 77 13.07 13.74 -3.58
CA THR A 77 11.68 13.63 -4.09
C THR A 77 10.95 12.56 -3.29
N CYS A 78 9.74 12.83 -2.87
CA CYS A 78 8.88 11.83 -2.24
C CYS A 78 8.02 11.17 -3.31
N CYS A 79 7.71 9.95 -3.24
CA CYS A 79 8.25 8.87 -2.40
C CYS A 79 8.10 7.58 -3.19
N VAL A 80 9.04 6.66 -3.06
CA VAL A 80 8.83 5.29 -3.49
C VAL A 80 8.18 4.52 -2.35
N VAL A 81 7.21 3.67 -2.67
CA VAL A 81 6.51 2.84 -1.68
C VAL A 81 7.21 1.51 -1.57
N LEU A 82 7.72 1.21 -0.39
CA LEU A 82 8.45 -0.02 -0.09
C LEU A 82 7.79 -0.77 1.07
N PRO A 83 7.94 -2.12 1.14
CA PRO A 83 7.56 -2.86 2.34
C PRO A 83 8.40 -2.41 3.53
N VAL A 84 7.80 -2.30 4.71
CA VAL A 84 8.50 -1.95 5.95
C VAL A 84 9.54 -2.99 6.34
N THR A 85 9.25 -4.27 6.06
CA THR A 85 10.16 -5.38 6.36
C THR A 85 10.87 -5.82 5.10
N TRP A 86 12.19 -5.86 5.15
CA TRP A 86 12.99 -6.41 4.07
C TRP A 86 12.68 -7.90 3.85
N GLN A 87 12.58 -8.30 2.59
CA GLN A 87 12.34 -9.69 2.19
C GLN A 87 13.37 -10.09 1.11
N PRO A 88 13.83 -11.36 1.12
CA PRO A 88 14.67 -11.87 0.03
C PRO A 88 13.95 -11.73 -1.33
N GLY A 89 14.68 -11.32 -2.35
CA GLY A 89 14.12 -11.12 -3.69
C GLY A 89 13.39 -9.78 -3.88
N LEU A 90 13.43 -8.88 -2.90
CA LEU A 90 12.92 -7.53 -3.07
C LEU A 90 13.75 -6.77 -4.09
N THR A 91 13.10 -6.36 -5.18
CA THR A 91 13.72 -5.62 -6.27
C THR A 91 12.94 -4.35 -6.57
N VAL A 92 13.61 -3.38 -7.17
CA VAL A 92 12.98 -2.16 -7.71
C VAL A 92 13.36 -2.01 -9.17
N VAL A 93 12.47 -1.40 -9.95
CA VAL A 93 12.73 -1.03 -11.33
C VAL A 93 13.18 0.41 -11.37
N VAL A 94 14.39 0.67 -11.87
CA VAL A 94 14.93 2.01 -12.03
C VAL A 94 14.96 2.34 -13.52
N GLU A 95 14.35 3.45 -13.88
CA GLU A 95 14.33 4.00 -15.23
C GLU A 95 14.92 5.40 -15.19
N TRP A 96 15.68 5.78 -16.21
CA TRP A 96 16.23 7.13 -16.33
C TRP A 96 16.44 7.50 -17.80
N ASP A 97 16.50 8.80 -18.05
CA ASP A 97 16.80 9.38 -19.36
C ASP A 97 17.98 10.32 -19.24
N VAL A 98 18.93 10.18 -20.15
CA VAL A 98 20.16 10.97 -20.21
C VAL A 98 20.05 11.98 -21.36
N ALA A 99 20.36 13.20 -21.05
CA ALA A 99 20.38 14.27 -22.05
C ALA A 99 21.50 14.11 -23.09
#